data_cf40a4f80ffb6ddd1741cd0f123cb4c5
#
_entry.id   cf40a4f80ffb6ddd1741cd0f123cb4c5
#
_cell.length_a   1.000
_cell.length_b   1.000
_cell.length_c   1.000
_cell.angle_alpha   90.00
_cell.angle_beta   90.00
_cell.angle_gamma   90.00
#
_symmetry.space_group_name_H-M   'P 1'
#
loop_
_entity.id
_entity.type
_entity.pdbx_description
1 polymer ?
#
loop_
_entity_poly.entity_id
_entity_poly.type
_entity_poly.pdbx_seq_one_letter_code
_entity_poly.pdbx_strand_id
1 'polypeptide(L)'
;HLNDLFSSKKSSIKVNPVKEFKLDQYKIDKAALSIVKAKKPVFLLGNQVTQNKEFLSMCLKSLDKLSAPVYTSGMARGCFNSSDKYFFKHNRKHALKNADVVVALGVPLDFRLGYGFSINKDATLISINKSKEDLNKNRKPDIGIHADPTRIMHEIGKIINPPSCKEWIKELSILE
;
A
#
# COMPACT_ATOMS: atom_id res chain seq x y z
N HIS A 1 -35.42 -25.76 -12.10
CA HIS A 1 -36.62 -24.98 -12.25
C HIS A 1 -36.28 -23.52 -12.46
N LEU A 2 -36.47 -23.01 -13.71
CA LEU A 2 -36.15 -21.61 -14.09
C LEU A 2 -36.95 -20.56 -13.32
N ASN A 3 -38.13 -20.91 -12.79
CA ASN A 3 -38.97 -19.98 -12.03
C ASN A 3 -38.39 -19.63 -10.65
N ASP A 4 -37.52 -20.46 -10.09
CA ASP A 4 -36.87 -20.16 -8.80
C ASP A 4 -35.73 -19.11 -8.92
N LEU A 5 -35.19 -18.95 -10.14
CA LEU A 5 -34.17 -17.93 -10.43
C LEU A 5 -34.74 -16.51 -10.49
N PHE A 6 -36.06 -16.38 -10.68
CA PHE A 6 -36.74 -15.08 -10.80
C PHE A 6 -37.65 -14.77 -9.61
N SER A 7 -37.58 -15.57 -8.54
CA SER A 7 -38.32 -15.25 -7.33
C SER A 7 -37.69 -14.02 -6.67
N SER A 8 -38.37 -12.88 -6.85
CA SER A 8 -37.97 -11.60 -6.27
C SER A 8 -38.26 -11.56 -4.75
N LYS A 9 -37.65 -12.42 -3.97
CA LYS A 9 -37.46 -12.16 -2.55
C LYS A 9 -36.53 -10.97 -2.46
N LYS A 10 -37.08 -9.77 -2.26
CA LYS A 10 -36.31 -8.58 -1.86
C LYS A 10 -35.57 -8.94 -0.57
N SER A 11 -34.36 -9.46 -0.68
CA SER A 11 -33.46 -9.51 0.44
C SER A 11 -33.05 -8.07 0.72
N SER A 12 -33.51 -7.51 1.82
CA SER A 12 -32.98 -6.25 2.33
C SER A 12 -31.54 -6.48 2.71
N ILE A 13 -30.61 -6.12 1.80
CA ILE A 13 -29.19 -6.10 2.12
C ILE A 13 -29.01 -5.01 3.17
N LYS A 14 -28.80 -5.39 4.42
CA LYS A 14 -28.37 -4.48 5.48
C LYS A 14 -26.97 -4.01 5.12
N VAL A 15 -26.86 -2.82 4.54
CA VAL A 15 -25.57 -2.18 4.34
C VAL A 15 -25.08 -1.75 5.72
N ASN A 16 -24.08 -2.45 6.24
CA ASN A 16 -23.42 -2.00 7.46
C ASN A 16 -22.75 -0.64 7.20
N PRO A 17 -22.89 0.32 8.13
CA PRO A 17 -22.22 1.61 7.99
C PRO A 17 -20.71 1.42 7.83
N VAL A 18 -20.10 2.23 6.97
CA VAL A 18 -18.66 2.23 6.77
C VAL A 18 -17.99 2.52 8.11
N LYS A 19 -17.19 1.60 8.61
CA LYS A 19 -16.51 1.74 9.88
C LYS A 19 -15.49 2.87 9.79
N GLU A 20 -15.71 3.95 10.52
CA GLU A 20 -14.72 5.02 10.63
C GLU A 20 -13.51 4.51 11.43
N PHE A 21 -12.33 4.71 10.84
CA PHE A 21 -11.06 4.41 11.49
C PHE A 21 -10.57 5.64 12.25
N LYS A 22 -10.30 5.48 13.54
CA LYS A 22 -9.63 6.52 14.32
C LYS A 22 -8.18 6.64 13.85
N LEU A 23 -7.75 7.85 13.52
CA LEU A 23 -6.36 8.11 13.11
C LEU A 23 -5.45 8.01 14.34
N ASP A 24 -4.39 7.22 14.21
CA ASP A 24 -3.32 7.11 15.19
C ASP A 24 -2.17 8.01 14.75
N GLN A 25 -2.19 9.26 15.20
CA GLN A 25 -1.22 10.28 14.79
C GLN A 25 0.22 9.87 15.12
N TYR A 26 0.45 9.27 16.27
CA TYR A 26 1.79 8.80 16.66
C TYR A 26 2.37 7.80 15.63
N LYS A 27 1.54 6.85 15.17
CA LYS A 27 1.99 5.88 14.15
C LYS A 27 2.17 6.52 12.79
N ILE A 28 1.35 7.51 12.44
CA ILE A 28 1.47 8.28 11.19
C ILE A 28 2.81 9.02 11.18
N ASP A 29 3.13 9.73 12.27
CA ASP A 29 4.38 10.48 12.40
C ASP A 29 5.62 9.56 12.37
N LYS A 30 5.53 8.43 13.06
CA LYS A 30 6.59 7.40 13.05
C LYS A 30 6.81 6.82 11.66
N ALA A 31 5.74 6.54 10.91
CA ALA A 31 5.81 6.06 9.54
C ALA A 31 6.42 7.13 8.62
N ALA A 32 5.96 8.37 8.72
CA ALA A 32 6.48 9.51 7.98
C ALA A 32 7.99 9.70 8.20
N LEU A 33 8.44 9.67 9.46
CA LEU A 33 9.86 9.79 9.80
C LEU A 33 10.71 8.66 9.21
N SER A 34 10.20 7.42 9.23
CA SER A 34 10.90 6.27 8.62
C SER A 34 11.03 6.44 7.12
N ILE A 35 9.97 6.91 6.44
CA ILE A 35 9.98 7.12 4.98
C ILE A 35 10.97 8.23 4.59
N VAL A 36 10.98 9.36 5.30
CA VAL A 36 11.91 10.48 5.01
C VAL A 36 13.37 10.08 5.12
N LYS A 37 13.70 9.23 6.08
CA LYS A 37 15.07 8.75 6.31
C LYS A 37 15.50 7.64 5.36
N ALA A 38 14.58 7.04 4.62
CA ALA A 38 14.85 5.91 3.75
C ALA A 38 15.74 6.30 2.56
N LYS A 39 16.70 5.43 2.24
CA LYS A 39 17.53 5.53 1.04
C LYS A 39 17.02 4.62 -0.09
N LYS A 40 16.39 3.52 0.28
CA LYS A 40 15.82 2.52 -0.64
C LYS A 40 14.35 2.20 -0.30
N PRO A 41 13.46 3.21 -0.24
CA PRO A 41 12.05 2.98 0.02
C PRO A 41 11.37 2.23 -1.12
N VAL A 42 10.39 1.40 -0.79
CA VAL A 42 9.49 0.74 -1.75
C VAL A 42 8.05 0.85 -1.27
N PHE A 43 7.17 1.35 -2.12
CA PHE A 43 5.73 1.36 -1.89
C PHE A 43 5.06 0.21 -2.62
N LEU A 44 4.26 -0.56 -1.91
CA LEU A 44 3.53 -1.69 -2.46
C LEU A 44 2.03 -1.50 -2.25
N LEU A 45 1.28 -1.34 -3.35
CA LEU A 45 -0.16 -1.07 -3.34
C LEU A 45 -0.95 -2.34 -3.64
N GLY A 46 -1.96 -2.60 -2.83
CA GLY A 46 -2.89 -3.72 -2.99
C GLY A 46 -4.33 -3.28 -3.27
N ASN A 47 -5.23 -4.26 -3.29
CA ASN A 47 -6.62 -4.07 -3.67
C ASN A 47 -7.37 -3.01 -2.85
N GLN A 48 -7.01 -2.82 -1.58
CA GLN A 48 -7.75 -1.91 -0.71
C GLN A 48 -7.62 -0.44 -1.12
N VAL A 49 -6.57 -0.06 -1.86
CA VAL A 49 -6.42 1.33 -2.33
C VAL A 49 -7.48 1.72 -3.36
N THR A 50 -8.04 0.75 -4.10
CA THR A 50 -9.10 1.00 -5.09
C THR A 50 -10.50 1.06 -4.49
N GLN A 51 -10.67 0.72 -3.21
CA GLN A 51 -11.97 0.65 -2.56
C GLN A 51 -12.48 2.01 -2.08
N ASN A 52 -11.60 2.99 -1.93
CA ASN A 52 -11.95 4.34 -1.49
C ASN A 52 -11.64 5.35 -2.61
N LYS A 53 -12.65 5.62 -3.44
CA LYS A 53 -12.51 6.52 -4.59
C LYS A 53 -12.23 7.97 -4.19
N GLU A 54 -12.75 8.40 -3.04
CA GLU A 54 -12.57 9.76 -2.53
C GLU A 54 -11.10 10.06 -2.24
N PHE A 55 -10.43 9.16 -1.52
CA PHE A 55 -9.03 9.33 -1.14
C PHE A 55 -8.02 8.79 -2.15
N LEU A 56 -8.46 8.04 -3.17
CA LEU A 56 -7.54 7.43 -4.15
C LEU A 56 -6.70 8.50 -4.85
N SER A 57 -7.33 9.53 -5.42
CA SER A 57 -6.61 10.60 -6.13
C SER A 57 -5.61 11.32 -5.24
N MET A 58 -5.98 11.59 -3.98
CA MET A 58 -5.09 12.25 -3.01
C MET A 58 -3.92 11.35 -2.60
N CYS A 59 -4.18 10.05 -2.45
CA CYS A 59 -3.15 9.04 -2.20
C CYS A 59 -2.12 8.99 -3.34
N LEU A 60 -2.58 8.92 -4.59
CA LEU A 60 -1.71 8.87 -5.77
C LEU A 60 -0.86 10.14 -5.91
N LYS A 61 -1.45 11.33 -5.67
CA LYS A 61 -0.70 12.60 -5.62
C LYS A 61 0.36 12.60 -4.52
N SER A 62 0.06 12.01 -3.36
CA SER A 62 1.03 11.89 -2.27
C SER A 62 2.20 10.98 -2.64
N LEU A 63 1.92 9.86 -3.32
CA LEU A 63 2.95 8.94 -3.81
C LEU A 63 3.84 9.58 -4.89
N ASP A 64 3.25 10.31 -5.83
CA ASP A 64 3.99 11.04 -6.86
C ASP A 64 4.91 12.11 -6.24
N LYS A 65 4.39 12.89 -5.29
CA LYS A 65 5.18 13.87 -4.53
C LYS A 65 6.39 13.23 -3.85
N LEU A 66 6.25 12.00 -3.33
CA LEU A 66 7.35 11.30 -2.65
C LEU A 66 8.46 10.86 -3.60
N SER A 67 8.19 10.79 -4.89
CA SER A 67 9.20 10.44 -5.91
C SER A 67 9.95 9.15 -5.56
N ALA A 68 9.23 8.13 -5.10
CA ALA A 68 9.80 6.86 -4.65
C ALA A 68 9.17 5.68 -5.41
N PRO A 69 9.88 4.55 -5.55
CA PRO A 69 9.40 3.41 -6.33
C PRO A 69 8.08 2.84 -5.82
N VAL A 70 7.12 2.68 -6.72
CA VAL A 70 5.80 2.11 -6.47
C VAL A 70 5.62 0.83 -7.27
N TYR A 71 5.23 -0.23 -6.60
CA TYR A 71 4.77 -1.49 -7.19
C TYR A 71 3.32 -1.76 -6.85
N THR A 72 2.61 -2.42 -7.74
CA THR A 72 1.19 -2.72 -7.53
C THR A 72 0.90 -4.22 -7.54
N SER A 73 -0.18 -4.59 -6.87
CA SER A 73 -0.69 -5.97 -6.83
C SER A 73 -2.21 -5.97 -7.01
N GLY A 74 -2.72 -6.97 -7.70
CA GLY A 74 -4.16 -7.14 -7.92
C GLY A 74 -4.79 -5.94 -8.62
N MET A 75 -5.90 -5.44 -8.12
CA MET A 75 -6.67 -4.34 -8.73
C MET A 75 -5.92 -3.00 -8.74
N ALA A 76 -4.95 -2.80 -7.86
CA ALA A 76 -4.15 -1.58 -7.84
C ALA A 76 -3.32 -1.37 -9.12
N ARG A 77 -3.16 -2.40 -9.96
CA ARG A 77 -2.46 -2.29 -11.27
C ARG A 77 -3.10 -1.27 -12.21
N GLY A 78 -4.40 -1.03 -12.07
CA GLY A 78 -5.12 -0.02 -12.85
C GLY A 78 -4.99 1.41 -12.35
N CYS A 79 -4.24 1.66 -11.26
CA CYS A 79 -4.09 3.00 -10.69
C CYS A 79 -3.02 3.85 -11.38
N PHE A 80 -2.14 3.25 -12.18
CA PHE A 80 -0.99 3.92 -12.81
C PHE A 80 -0.95 3.66 -14.30
N ASN A 81 -0.43 4.65 -15.05
CA ASN A 81 -0.10 4.50 -16.46
C ASN A 81 1.33 3.98 -16.62
N SER A 82 1.64 3.45 -17.81
CA SER A 82 3.00 2.97 -18.13
C SER A 82 4.04 4.08 -18.14
N SER A 83 3.60 5.33 -18.31
CA SER A 83 4.43 6.54 -18.35
C SER A 83 4.70 7.14 -16.98
N ASP A 84 4.08 6.63 -15.92
CA ASP A 84 4.26 7.18 -14.57
C ASP A 84 5.67 6.87 -14.08
N LYS A 85 6.45 7.91 -13.85
CA LYS A 85 7.90 7.88 -13.64
C LYS A 85 8.38 6.99 -12.49
N TYR A 86 7.56 6.87 -11.45
CA TYR A 86 7.91 6.11 -10.24
C TYR A 86 7.18 4.78 -10.14
N PHE A 87 6.41 4.41 -11.17
CA PHE A 87 5.71 3.15 -11.25
C PHE A 87 6.57 2.09 -11.94
N PHE A 88 6.87 1.01 -11.21
CA PHE A 88 7.67 -0.11 -11.67
C PHE A 88 6.83 -1.38 -11.77
N LYS A 89 7.01 -2.15 -12.84
CA LYS A 89 6.26 -3.38 -13.13
C LYS A 89 7.08 -4.62 -12.89
N HIS A 90 8.37 -4.53 -13.19
CA HIS A 90 9.29 -5.67 -13.17
C HIS A 90 10.19 -5.64 -11.94
N ASN A 91 10.96 -6.68 -11.73
CA ASN A 91 11.99 -6.79 -10.69
C ASN A 91 11.56 -6.45 -9.25
N ARG A 92 10.23 -6.54 -8.94
CA ARG A 92 9.70 -6.31 -7.59
C ARG A 92 10.43 -7.12 -6.51
N LYS A 93 10.83 -8.38 -6.84
CA LYS A 93 11.57 -9.24 -5.90
C LYS A 93 12.92 -8.62 -5.53
N HIS A 94 13.64 -8.07 -6.52
CA HIS A 94 14.90 -7.36 -6.29
C HIS A 94 14.68 -6.13 -5.42
N ALA A 95 13.67 -5.31 -5.76
CA ALA A 95 13.34 -4.12 -4.99
C ALA A 95 13.02 -4.43 -3.52
N LEU A 96 12.17 -5.41 -3.26
CA LEU A 96 11.80 -5.79 -1.89
C LEU A 96 12.97 -6.39 -1.09
N LYS A 97 13.87 -7.11 -1.74
CA LYS A 97 15.07 -7.71 -1.10
C LYS A 97 16.11 -6.68 -0.69
N ASN A 98 16.18 -5.55 -1.38
CA ASN A 98 17.20 -4.52 -1.18
C ASN A 98 16.64 -3.25 -0.51
N ALA A 99 15.32 -3.18 -0.28
CA ALA A 99 14.68 -2.07 0.42
C ALA A 99 15.17 -1.94 1.87
N ASP A 100 15.28 -0.71 2.35
CA ASP A 100 15.45 -0.36 3.77
C ASP A 100 14.11 -0.02 4.45
N VAL A 101 13.13 0.46 3.67
CA VAL A 101 11.76 0.69 4.13
C VAL A 101 10.79 0.14 3.09
N VAL A 102 9.82 -0.65 3.54
CA VAL A 102 8.70 -1.13 2.70
C VAL A 102 7.39 -0.66 3.27
N VAL A 103 6.62 0.06 2.46
CA VAL A 103 5.28 0.56 2.82
C VAL A 103 4.22 -0.25 2.08
N ALA A 104 3.53 -1.14 2.79
CA ALA A 104 2.46 -2.00 2.27
C ALA A 104 1.10 -1.34 2.49
N LEU A 105 0.48 -0.85 1.41
CA LEU A 105 -0.80 -0.16 1.40
C LEU A 105 -1.92 -1.13 0.98
N GLY A 106 -2.63 -1.70 1.94
CA GLY A 106 -3.74 -2.61 1.69
C GLY A 106 -3.34 -3.91 0.99
N VAL A 107 -2.14 -4.40 1.28
CA VAL A 107 -1.58 -5.65 0.75
C VAL A 107 -1.48 -6.66 1.88
N PRO A 108 -2.09 -7.86 1.77
CA PRO A 108 -1.80 -8.94 2.67
C PRO A 108 -0.45 -9.57 2.36
N LEU A 109 0.29 -9.97 3.38
CA LEU A 109 1.55 -10.70 3.22
C LEU A 109 1.26 -12.19 3.00
N ASP A 110 0.70 -12.52 1.84
CA ASP A 110 0.35 -13.88 1.44
C ASP A 110 1.43 -14.56 0.56
N PHE A 111 1.07 -15.68 -0.08
CA PHE A 111 1.98 -16.45 -0.95
C PHE A 111 2.60 -15.62 -2.09
N ARG A 112 1.91 -14.56 -2.59
CA ARG A 112 2.39 -13.66 -3.65
C ARG A 112 3.61 -12.84 -3.22
N LEU A 113 3.81 -12.70 -1.93
CA LEU A 113 4.95 -12.03 -1.29
C LEU A 113 5.78 -13.01 -0.45
N GLY A 114 5.65 -14.32 -0.73
CA GLY A 114 6.33 -15.36 0.04
C GLY A 114 6.06 -15.22 1.54
N TYR A 115 4.80 -14.93 1.90
CA TYR A 115 4.39 -14.73 3.30
C TYR A 115 5.20 -13.66 4.06
N GLY A 116 5.73 -12.68 3.33
CA GLY A 116 6.60 -11.62 3.87
C GLY A 116 8.10 -11.91 3.79
N PHE A 117 8.52 -13.13 3.45
CA PHE A 117 9.94 -13.49 3.28
C PHE A 117 10.58 -12.90 2.02
N SER A 118 9.78 -12.43 1.06
CA SER A 118 10.29 -11.70 -0.10
C SER A 118 10.82 -10.31 0.25
N ILE A 119 10.46 -9.77 1.40
CA ILE A 119 10.89 -8.46 1.90
C ILE A 119 12.19 -8.66 2.69
N ASN A 120 13.16 -7.76 2.52
CA ASN A 120 14.38 -7.74 3.32
C ASN A 120 14.04 -7.84 4.81
N LYS A 121 14.69 -8.77 5.52
CA LYS A 121 14.44 -9.00 6.95
C LYS A 121 14.77 -7.77 7.81
N ASP A 122 15.77 -6.99 7.38
CA ASP A 122 16.28 -5.81 8.08
C ASP A 122 15.56 -4.51 7.66
N ALA A 123 14.65 -4.58 6.66
CA ALA A 123 13.82 -3.45 6.27
C ALA A 123 12.76 -3.13 7.32
N THR A 124 12.56 -1.85 7.59
CA THR A 124 11.40 -1.37 8.34
C THR A 124 10.12 -1.63 7.53
N LEU A 125 9.28 -2.52 8.01
CA LEU A 125 7.98 -2.83 7.40
C LEU A 125 6.89 -1.96 7.99
N ILE A 126 6.34 -1.07 7.18
CA ILE A 126 5.15 -0.27 7.50
C ILE A 126 3.98 -0.91 6.78
N SER A 127 2.97 -1.38 7.50
CA SER A 127 1.78 -1.97 6.92
C SER A 127 0.53 -1.19 7.33
N ILE A 128 -0.27 -0.82 6.34
CA ILE A 128 -1.54 -0.12 6.55
C ILE A 128 -2.64 -0.97 5.94
N ASN A 129 -3.57 -1.42 6.76
CA ASN A 129 -4.58 -2.38 6.33
C ASN A 129 -5.92 -2.16 7.05
N LYS A 130 -7.04 -2.33 6.32
CA LYS A 130 -8.40 -2.29 6.88
C LYS A 130 -8.75 -3.53 7.71
N SER A 131 -8.05 -4.64 7.49
CA SER A 131 -8.20 -5.88 8.24
C SER A 131 -7.11 -5.99 9.31
N LYS A 132 -7.52 -6.14 10.57
CA LYS A 132 -6.59 -6.41 11.68
C LYS A 132 -5.88 -7.75 11.53
N GLU A 133 -6.58 -8.74 10.97
CA GLU A 133 -6.05 -10.06 10.72
C GLU A 133 -4.94 -10.00 9.68
N ASP A 134 -5.21 -9.41 8.51
CA ASP A 134 -4.22 -9.29 7.44
C ASP A 134 -3.04 -8.40 7.81
N LEU A 135 -3.26 -7.39 8.67
CA LEU A 135 -2.22 -6.50 9.16
C LEU A 135 -1.11 -7.24 9.91
N ASN A 136 -1.47 -8.29 10.65
CA ASN A 136 -0.54 -9.03 11.50
C ASN A 136 -0.22 -10.44 10.97
N LYS A 137 -0.76 -10.80 9.80
CA LYS A 137 -0.62 -12.14 9.24
C LYS A 137 0.79 -12.37 8.72
N ASN A 138 1.35 -13.52 9.03
CA ASN A 138 2.64 -14.05 8.60
C ASN A 138 3.85 -13.24 9.14
N ARG A 139 4.12 -12.04 8.69
CA ARG A 139 5.18 -11.17 9.23
C ARG A 139 4.55 -9.98 9.93
N LYS A 140 4.84 -9.82 11.23
CA LYS A 140 4.41 -8.65 12.00
C LYS A 140 5.12 -7.40 11.49
N PRO A 141 4.41 -6.30 11.19
CA PRO A 141 5.04 -5.05 10.78
C PRO A 141 5.70 -4.33 11.98
N ASP A 142 6.75 -3.55 11.71
CA ASP A 142 7.38 -2.66 12.68
C ASP A 142 6.47 -1.47 13.01
N ILE A 143 5.70 -1.02 12.01
CA ILE A 143 4.66 -0.01 12.16
C ILE A 143 3.38 -0.53 11.50
N GLY A 144 2.43 -0.98 12.31
CA GLY A 144 1.13 -1.48 11.86
C GLY A 144 0.03 -0.45 12.11
N ILE A 145 -0.66 0.00 11.05
CA ILE A 145 -1.76 0.96 11.13
C ILE A 145 -3.06 0.28 10.63
N HIS A 146 -4.00 0.07 11.54
CA HIS A 146 -5.31 -0.47 11.21
C HIS A 146 -6.23 0.66 10.77
N ALA A 147 -6.22 0.97 9.46
CA ALA A 147 -6.98 2.07 8.88
C ALA A 147 -7.14 1.90 7.36
N ASP A 148 -7.83 2.86 6.74
CA ASP A 148 -7.89 2.99 5.28
C ASP A 148 -6.51 3.41 4.73
N PRO A 149 -5.87 2.58 3.86
CA PRO A 149 -4.52 2.84 3.38
C PRO A 149 -4.42 4.12 2.55
N THR A 150 -5.46 4.49 1.79
CA THR A 150 -5.44 5.70 0.97
C THR A 150 -5.50 6.96 1.82
N ARG A 151 -6.34 6.95 2.86
CA ARG A 151 -6.45 8.07 3.80
C ARG A 151 -5.13 8.26 4.57
N ILE A 152 -4.56 7.19 5.10
CA ILE A 152 -3.29 7.28 5.85
C ILE A 152 -2.15 7.75 4.93
N MET A 153 -2.06 7.24 3.69
CA MET A 153 -1.03 7.70 2.77
C MET A 153 -1.16 9.18 2.41
N HIS A 154 -2.40 9.67 2.29
CA HIS A 154 -2.68 11.09 2.12
C HIS A 154 -2.19 11.91 3.33
N GLU A 155 -2.51 11.50 4.57
CA GLU A 155 -2.05 12.18 5.79
C GLU A 155 -0.52 12.20 5.88
N ILE A 156 0.14 11.09 5.60
CA ILE A 156 1.60 11.02 5.52
C ILE A 156 2.12 12.03 4.48
N GLY A 157 1.55 12.05 3.28
CA GLY A 157 1.98 12.94 2.18
C GLY A 157 1.85 14.44 2.49
N LYS A 158 0.99 14.84 3.43
CA LYS A 158 0.88 16.23 3.88
C LYS A 158 2.08 16.69 4.70
N ILE A 159 2.64 15.80 5.49
CA ILE A 159 3.60 16.15 6.56
C ILE A 159 5.06 15.85 6.19
N ILE A 160 5.33 15.14 5.07
CA ILE A 160 6.69 14.73 4.73
C ILE A 160 7.18 15.33 3.41
N ASN A 161 8.50 15.50 3.36
CA ASN A 161 9.23 15.76 2.13
C ASN A 161 9.67 14.44 1.47
N PRO A 162 9.97 14.45 0.15
CA PRO A 162 10.46 13.26 -0.54
C PRO A 162 11.74 12.71 0.09
N PRO A 163 11.88 11.38 0.21
CA PRO A 163 13.13 10.77 0.63
C PRO A 163 14.23 10.98 -0.43
N SER A 164 15.49 10.98 -0.01
CA SER A 164 16.62 11.07 -0.93
C SER A 164 16.98 9.69 -1.50
N CYS A 165 16.25 9.25 -2.55
CA CYS A 165 16.37 7.90 -3.13
C CYS A 165 16.67 7.89 -4.64
N LYS A 166 17.31 8.95 -5.17
CA LYS A 166 17.59 9.09 -6.62
C LYS A 166 18.42 7.93 -7.18
N GLU A 167 19.48 7.52 -6.49
CA GLU A 167 20.34 6.40 -6.91
C GLU A 167 19.55 5.08 -6.92
N TRP A 168 18.65 4.89 -5.95
CA TRP A 168 17.80 3.73 -5.90
C TRP A 168 16.83 3.67 -7.08
N ILE A 169 16.22 4.79 -7.43
CA ILE A 169 15.35 4.89 -8.62
C ILE A 169 16.14 4.55 -9.88
N LYS A 170 17.36 5.10 -10.04
CA LYS A 170 18.22 4.81 -11.18
C LYS A 170 18.58 3.32 -11.25
N GLU A 171 18.95 2.70 -10.14
CA GLU A 171 19.24 1.26 -10.05
C GLU A 171 18.03 0.44 -10.54
N LEU A 172 16.81 0.72 -10.05
CA LEU A 172 15.61 0.03 -10.46
C LEU A 172 15.23 0.28 -11.92
N SER A 173 15.44 1.50 -12.44
CA SER A 173 15.14 1.85 -13.83
C SER A 173 16.02 1.11 -14.84
N ILE A 174 17.24 0.72 -14.46
CA ILE A 174 18.12 -0.11 -15.31
C ILE A 174 17.60 -1.55 -15.40
N LEU A 175 16.88 -1.99 -14.36
CA LEU A 175 16.35 -3.35 -14.26
C LEU A 175 14.92 -3.48 -14.80
N GLU A 176 14.22 -2.34 -15.11
CA GLU A 176 12.84 -2.32 -15.59
C GLU A 176 12.72 -2.78 -17.03
#